data_6ca2eec1d4797fb84a9d3ab5ecaae188
#
_entry.id   6ca2eec1d4797fb84a9d3ab5ecaae188
#
_cell.length_a   1.000
_cell.length_b   1.000
_cell.length_c   1.000
_cell.angle_alpha   90.00
_cell.angle_beta   90.00
_cell.angle_gamma   90.00
#
_symmetry.space_group_name_H-M   'P 1'
#
loop_
_entity.id
_entity.type
_entity.pdbx_description
1 polymer ?
#
loop_
_entity_poly.entity_id
_entity_poly.type
_entity_poly.pdbx_seq_one_letter_code
_entity_poly.pdbx_strand_id
1 'polypeptide(L)'
;MGPDVYNDKKVLLVTNDLGPRAGGIETFVLGLIAGLPKNCLIIYTSAQKGSKSFDAQLLEKYGALVIRDRAKILLPTPRISNRAAKILAQYQIKKLWFGAAAPLALMAGKLRRAGASNIVALSHGHEIWWARVPILKMAFQKIVKNIDHLGYLGDYTKNAIMNSSGEIRKQSEKFMQVAPGIDTNHFSPKSKNTELIAKYQLEGRRVIVCVGRLVHRKGQDQLIKALPKILERFPDAILLLVGEGPTKQMLFNTAKQAGVLAKVIFTGKVSHAQLPEYIRLGEVFAMPVRSRFAGLEVEGLGIVYLEASACGLPVVVGNSGGAVDAVLDQITGVLIDSSNIGQIADAVSNLLANPDQAIRMGQAGRGWVIDNWQLDSWSKKFNKILIGD
;
A
#
# COMPACT_ATOMS: atom_id res chain seq x y z
N MET A 1 -3.53 -29.39 -27.14
CA MET A 1 -4.21 -28.86 -25.92
C MET A 1 -5.38 -28.05 -26.42
N GLY A 2 -6.59 -28.46 -26.15
CA GLY A 2 -7.82 -27.91 -26.72
C GLY A 2 -8.15 -26.51 -26.19
N PRO A 3 -8.95 -25.70 -26.92
CA PRO A 3 -9.31 -24.32 -26.59
C PRO A 3 -10.09 -24.16 -25.27
N ASP A 4 -10.59 -25.22 -24.68
CA ASP A 4 -11.46 -25.16 -23.48
C ASP A 4 -10.72 -25.02 -22.15
N VAL A 5 -9.47 -25.44 -22.04
CA VAL A 5 -8.68 -25.36 -20.79
C VAL A 5 -8.33 -23.92 -20.42
N TYR A 6 -8.21 -23.02 -21.40
CA TYR A 6 -7.94 -21.59 -21.15
C TYR A 6 -9.19 -20.77 -20.80
N ASN A 7 -10.38 -21.28 -21.10
CA ASN A 7 -11.63 -20.53 -20.92
C ASN A 7 -12.03 -20.46 -19.44
N ASP A 8 -11.73 -21.48 -18.66
CA ASP A 8 -12.09 -21.54 -17.21
C ASP A 8 -11.18 -20.67 -16.32
N LYS A 9 -10.02 -20.23 -16.83
CA LYS A 9 -9.07 -19.36 -16.10
C LYS A 9 -9.21 -17.86 -16.39
N LYS A 10 -10.12 -17.46 -17.29
CA LYS A 10 -10.31 -16.05 -17.62
C LYS A 10 -10.88 -15.26 -16.45
N VAL A 11 -10.31 -14.10 -16.20
CA VAL A 11 -10.67 -13.19 -15.12
C VAL A 11 -11.01 -11.80 -15.68
N LEU A 12 -12.08 -11.20 -15.23
CA LEU A 12 -12.37 -9.78 -15.44
C LEU A 12 -11.94 -8.99 -14.20
N LEU A 13 -10.94 -8.13 -14.34
CA LEU A 13 -10.63 -7.11 -13.35
C LEU A 13 -11.43 -5.83 -13.66
N VAL A 14 -12.18 -5.33 -12.68
CA VAL A 14 -12.84 -4.01 -12.75
C VAL A 14 -12.20 -3.09 -11.71
N THR A 15 -11.53 -2.02 -12.19
CA THR A 15 -10.81 -1.12 -11.28
C THR A 15 -10.69 0.30 -11.82
N ASN A 16 -10.57 1.27 -10.91
CA ASN A 16 -10.10 2.62 -11.21
C ASN A 16 -8.59 2.77 -10.98
N ASP A 17 -7.99 1.81 -10.29
CA ASP A 17 -6.62 1.85 -9.80
C ASP A 17 -5.71 1.05 -10.74
N LEU A 18 -5.48 1.62 -11.91
CA LEU A 18 -4.58 1.11 -12.94
C LEU A 18 -3.76 2.27 -13.53
N GLY A 19 -2.52 1.99 -13.90
CA GLY A 19 -1.64 2.98 -14.53
C GLY A 19 -2.19 3.63 -15.81
N PRO A 20 -1.47 4.64 -16.33
CA PRO A 20 -0.10 5.05 -16.00
C PRO A 20 0.06 5.89 -14.72
N ARG A 21 -1.03 6.24 -14.05
CA ARG A 21 -0.97 6.89 -12.73
C ARG A 21 -0.26 5.98 -11.72
N ALA A 22 0.68 6.54 -10.96
CA ALA A 22 1.39 5.82 -9.90
C ALA A 22 0.74 6.08 -8.53
N GLY A 23 0.55 5.04 -7.74
CA GLY A 23 0.04 5.08 -6.38
C GLY A 23 0.18 3.72 -5.69
N GLY A 24 -0.05 3.67 -4.38
CA GLY A 24 0.12 2.43 -3.61
C GLY A 24 -0.86 1.32 -4.03
N ILE A 25 -2.12 1.68 -4.33
CA ILE A 25 -3.12 0.70 -4.77
C ILE A 25 -2.78 0.21 -6.18
N GLU A 26 -2.42 1.12 -7.09
CA GLU A 26 -2.00 0.76 -8.45
C GLU A 26 -0.80 -0.20 -8.44
N THR A 27 0.21 0.06 -7.61
CA THR A 27 1.38 -0.82 -7.46
C THR A 27 0.97 -2.19 -6.92
N PHE A 28 0.08 -2.23 -5.94
CA PHE A 28 -0.44 -3.47 -5.38
C PHE A 28 -1.22 -4.30 -6.42
N VAL A 29 -2.13 -3.66 -7.14
CA VAL A 29 -2.90 -4.32 -8.21
C VAL A 29 -1.97 -4.87 -9.30
N LEU A 30 -0.95 -4.11 -9.71
CA LEU A 30 0.06 -4.57 -10.67
C LEU A 30 0.89 -5.74 -10.15
N GLY A 31 1.25 -5.75 -8.86
CA GLY A 31 1.93 -6.87 -8.21
C GLY A 31 1.11 -8.16 -8.27
N LEU A 32 -0.19 -8.06 -8.02
CA LEU A 32 -1.10 -9.22 -8.13
C LEU A 32 -1.28 -9.67 -9.60
N ILE A 33 -1.37 -8.74 -10.55
CA ILE A 33 -1.44 -9.06 -11.99
C ILE A 33 -0.21 -9.85 -12.42
N ALA A 34 0.98 -9.48 -11.93
CA ALA A 34 2.22 -10.17 -12.26
C ALA A 34 2.26 -11.63 -11.83
N GLY A 35 1.50 -12.00 -10.80
CA GLY A 35 1.37 -13.39 -10.33
C GLY A 35 0.30 -14.22 -11.03
N LEU A 36 -0.52 -13.62 -11.89
CA LEU A 36 -1.55 -14.35 -12.64
C LEU A 36 -0.96 -15.07 -13.87
N PRO A 37 -1.58 -16.18 -14.31
CA PRO A 37 -1.22 -16.81 -15.59
C PRO A 37 -1.32 -15.83 -16.76
N LYS A 38 -0.40 -15.94 -17.71
CA LYS A 38 -0.48 -15.12 -18.94
C LYS A 38 -1.78 -15.37 -19.71
N ASN A 39 -2.27 -14.35 -20.37
CA ASN A 39 -3.45 -14.38 -21.26
C ASN A 39 -4.79 -14.69 -20.53
N CYS A 40 -4.83 -14.70 -19.18
CA CYS A 40 -6.07 -14.95 -18.47
C CYS A 40 -6.85 -13.66 -18.14
N LEU A 41 -6.21 -12.47 -18.20
CA LEU A 41 -6.77 -11.26 -17.64
C LEU A 41 -7.35 -10.32 -18.69
N ILE A 42 -8.59 -9.90 -18.45
CA ILE A 42 -9.24 -8.77 -19.11
C ILE A 42 -9.48 -7.69 -18.07
N ILE A 43 -9.09 -6.46 -18.36
CA ILE A 43 -9.16 -5.34 -17.42
C ILE A 43 -10.16 -4.31 -17.95
N TYR A 44 -11.21 -4.02 -17.20
CA TYR A 44 -12.14 -2.93 -17.47
C TYR A 44 -11.85 -1.77 -16.51
N THR A 45 -11.40 -0.65 -17.07
CA THR A 45 -10.94 0.50 -16.27
C THR A 45 -11.35 1.83 -16.88
N SER A 46 -11.11 2.92 -16.15
CA SER A 46 -11.43 4.30 -16.55
C SER A 46 -10.44 4.85 -17.59
N ALA A 47 -10.85 5.89 -18.30
CA ALA A 47 -9.96 6.64 -19.20
C ALA A 47 -8.85 7.34 -18.41
N GLN A 48 -7.63 7.26 -18.94
CA GLN A 48 -6.48 8.02 -18.42
C GLN A 48 -5.64 8.56 -19.59
N LYS A 49 -5.12 9.77 -19.43
CA LYS A 49 -4.21 10.38 -20.39
C LYS A 49 -2.90 9.58 -20.47
N GLY A 50 -2.39 9.34 -21.67
CA GLY A 50 -1.12 8.62 -21.87
C GLY A 50 -1.20 7.10 -21.63
N SER A 51 -2.39 6.49 -21.58
CA SER A 51 -2.55 5.07 -21.24
C SER A 51 -2.16 4.10 -22.36
N LYS A 52 -2.11 4.51 -23.62
CA LYS A 52 -1.89 3.58 -24.74
C LYS A 52 -0.59 2.76 -24.63
N SER A 53 0.53 3.41 -24.30
CA SER A 53 1.81 2.73 -24.11
C SER A 53 1.80 1.80 -22.91
N PHE A 54 1.15 2.22 -21.82
CA PHE A 54 1.00 1.39 -20.61
C PHE A 54 0.14 0.15 -20.89
N ASP A 55 -0.97 0.29 -21.60
CA ASP A 55 -1.85 -0.82 -21.96
C ASP A 55 -1.14 -1.81 -22.89
N ALA A 56 -0.32 -1.31 -23.84
CA ALA A 56 0.52 -2.15 -24.70
C ALA A 56 1.56 -2.95 -23.90
N GLN A 57 2.19 -2.34 -22.90
CA GLN A 57 3.13 -3.03 -22.00
C GLN A 57 2.44 -4.14 -21.19
N LEU A 58 1.20 -3.92 -20.70
CA LEU A 58 0.46 -4.94 -20.00
C LEU A 58 0.09 -6.13 -20.91
N LEU A 59 -0.27 -5.84 -22.14
CA LEU A 59 -0.56 -6.88 -23.15
C LEU A 59 0.71 -7.68 -23.47
N GLU A 60 1.82 -7.03 -23.74
CA GLU A 60 3.10 -7.69 -24.06
C GLU A 60 3.61 -8.56 -22.89
N LYS A 61 3.64 -7.98 -21.69
CA LYS A 61 4.25 -8.63 -20.52
C LYS A 61 3.38 -9.73 -19.93
N TYR A 62 2.07 -9.52 -19.85
CA TYR A 62 1.15 -10.39 -19.12
C TYR A 62 0.04 -11.01 -20.00
N GLY A 63 -0.06 -10.58 -21.26
CA GLY A 63 -1.18 -10.94 -22.13
C GLY A 63 -2.53 -10.36 -21.64
N ALA A 64 -2.48 -9.27 -20.85
CA ALA A 64 -3.66 -8.64 -20.27
C ALA A 64 -4.31 -7.68 -21.25
N LEU A 65 -5.56 -7.95 -21.65
CA LEU A 65 -6.33 -7.08 -22.53
C LEU A 65 -6.98 -5.95 -21.73
N VAL A 66 -6.62 -4.69 -22.01
CA VAL A 66 -7.19 -3.53 -21.31
C VAL A 66 -8.32 -2.91 -22.16
N ILE A 67 -9.50 -2.81 -21.55
CA ILE A 67 -10.69 -2.15 -22.10
C ILE A 67 -10.93 -0.88 -21.26
N ARG A 68 -10.65 0.30 -21.85
CA ARG A 68 -10.90 1.57 -21.18
C ARG A 68 -12.27 2.11 -21.48
N ASP A 69 -12.99 2.52 -20.44
CA ASP A 69 -14.21 3.29 -20.56
C ASP A 69 -13.86 4.75 -20.87
N ARG A 70 -14.79 5.48 -21.52
CA ARG A 70 -14.63 6.93 -21.74
C ARG A 70 -14.77 7.76 -20.47
N ALA A 71 -15.32 7.20 -19.39
CA ALA A 71 -15.44 7.86 -18.10
C ALA A 71 -14.07 8.03 -17.44
N LYS A 72 -13.80 9.19 -16.84
CA LYS A 72 -12.57 9.46 -16.07
C LYS A 72 -12.51 8.66 -14.76
N ILE A 73 -13.67 8.24 -14.24
CA ILE A 73 -13.83 7.39 -13.06
C ILE A 73 -14.99 6.45 -13.33
N LEU A 74 -14.79 5.15 -13.10
CA LEU A 74 -15.87 4.17 -13.11
C LEU A 74 -16.69 4.33 -11.82
N LEU A 75 -18.01 4.44 -11.97
CA LEU A 75 -18.97 4.39 -10.88
C LEU A 75 -19.96 3.25 -11.13
N PRO A 76 -20.58 2.66 -10.10
CA PRO A 76 -21.50 1.52 -10.25
C PRO A 76 -22.85 1.92 -10.84
N THR A 77 -22.84 2.65 -11.95
CA THR A 77 -24.02 3.08 -12.69
C THR A 77 -24.59 1.96 -13.56
N PRO A 78 -25.88 2.02 -13.98
CA PRO A 78 -26.46 1.06 -14.92
C PRO A 78 -25.64 0.90 -16.21
N ARG A 79 -25.10 2.01 -16.76
CA ARG A 79 -24.26 2.00 -17.98
C ARG A 79 -22.98 1.20 -17.79
N ILE A 80 -22.23 1.49 -16.73
CA ILE A 80 -20.96 0.81 -16.43
C ILE A 80 -21.21 -0.66 -16.10
N SER A 81 -22.23 -0.97 -15.28
CA SER A 81 -22.61 -2.33 -14.95
C SER A 81 -23.03 -3.15 -16.18
N ASN A 82 -23.80 -2.54 -17.11
CA ASN A 82 -24.18 -3.21 -18.37
C ASN A 82 -22.96 -3.46 -19.27
N ARG A 83 -22.02 -2.52 -19.32
CA ARG A 83 -20.78 -2.69 -20.09
C ARG A 83 -19.93 -3.83 -19.51
N ALA A 84 -19.76 -3.90 -18.19
CA ALA A 84 -19.04 -4.99 -17.52
C ALA A 84 -19.73 -6.35 -17.77
N ALA A 85 -21.09 -6.41 -17.70
CA ALA A 85 -21.85 -7.61 -18.01
C ALA A 85 -21.67 -8.07 -19.46
N LYS A 86 -21.64 -7.13 -20.42
CA LYS A 86 -21.36 -7.45 -21.83
C LYS A 86 -19.94 -8.01 -22.01
N ILE A 87 -18.95 -7.49 -21.30
CA ILE A 87 -17.59 -8.02 -21.34
C ILE A 87 -17.55 -9.45 -20.78
N LEU A 88 -18.20 -9.72 -19.63
CA LEU A 88 -18.31 -11.07 -19.09
C LEU A 88 -18.87 -12.06 -20.13
N ALA A 89 -19.98 -11.71 -20.77
CA ALA A 89 -20.64 -12.55 -21.76
C ALA A 89 -19.76 -12.73 -23.03
N GLN A 90 -19.21 -11.65 -23.56
CA GLN A 90 -18.40 -11.66 -24.78
C GLN A 90 -17.16 -12.58 -24.65
N TYR A 91 -16.52 -12.58 -23.48
CA TYR A 91 -15.30 -13.35 -23.24
C TYR A 91 -15.54 -14.63 -22.42
N GLN A 92 -16.83 -14.96 -22.15
CA GLN A 92 -17.26 -16.13 -21.39
C GLN A 92 -16.59 -16.25 -20.00
N ILE A 93 -16.46 -15.11 -19.29
CA ILE A 93 -15.76 -15.01 -18.03
C ILE A 93 -16.70 -15.34 -16.86
N LYS A 94 -16.24 -16.21 -15.94
CA LYS A 94 -16.94 -16.56 -14.70
C LYS A 94 -16.29 -15.94 -13.46
N LYS A 95 -15.00 -15.57 -13.52
CA LYS A 95 -14.21 -15.07 -12.39
C LYS A 95 -14.08 -13.55 -12.47
N LEU A 96 -14.44 -12.87 -11.40
CA LEU A 96 -14.51 -11.43 -11.34
C LEU A 96 -13.66 -10.90 -10.18
N TRP A 97 -12.82 -9.93 -10.46
CA TRP A 97 -12.00 -9.24 -9.47
C TRP A 97 -12.30 -7.75 -9.48
N PHE A 98 -12.72 -7.20 -8.33
CA PHE A 98 -12.77 -5.76 -8.11
C PHE A 98 -11.46 -5.32 -7.46
N GLY A 99 -10.71 -4.45 -8.14
CA GLY A 99 -9.44 -3.91 -7.64
C GLY A 99 -9.58 -3.15 -6.33
N ALA A 100 -10.74 -2.47 -6.14
CA ALA A 100 -11.17 -1.92 -4.86
C ALA A 100 -12.64 -2.28 -4.62
N ALA A 101 -12.99 -2.68 -3.40
CA ALA A 101 -14.34 -3.16 -3.07
C ALA A 101 -15.37 -2.04 -3.20
N ALA A 102 -15.14 -0.90 -2.60
CA ALA A 102 -16.06 0.23 -2.66
C ALA A 102 -15.54 1.32 -3.63
N PRO A 103 -16.41 1.87 -4.47
CA PRO A 103 -17.85 1.56 -4.65
C PRO A 103 -18.16 0.48 -5.70
N LEU A 104 -17.15 0.01 -6.48
CA LEU A 104 -17.36 -0.76 -7.71
C LEU A 104 -18.06 -2.11 -7.47
N ALA A 105 -17.77 -2.78 -6.36
CA ALA A 105 -18.38 -4.07 -6.06
C ALA A 105 -19.89 -3.99 -5.72
N LEU A 106 -20.52 -2.80 -5.68
CA LEU A 106 -21.97 -2.67 -5.70
C LEU A 106 -22.59 -3.28 -6.97
N MET A 107 -21.80 -3.43 -8.04
CA MET A 107 -22.23 -4.13 -9.27
C MET A 107 -22.23 -5.65 -9.13
N ALA A 108 -21.63 -6.23 -8.10
CA ALA A 108 -21.43 -7.68 -7.94
C ALA A 108 -22.72 -8.47 -8.14
N GLY A 109 -23.81 -8.08 -7.48
CA GLY A 109 -25.10 -8.79 -7.63
C GLY A 109 -25.66 -8.80 -9.05
N LYS A 110 -25.41 -7.75 -9.84
CA LYS A 110 -25.81 -7.71 -11.27
C LYS A 110 -24.89 -8.59 -12.11
N LEU A 111 -23.58 -8.54 -11.86
CA LEU A 111 -22.61 -9.32 -12.61
C LEU A 111 -22.69 -10.82 -12.27
N ARG A 112 -23.12 -11.17 -11.05
CA ARG A 112 -23.46 -12.55 -10.69
C ARG A 112 -24.62 -13.08 -11.53
N ARG A 113 -25.70 -12.28 -11.68
CA ARG A 113 -26.82 -12.67 -12.59
C ARG A 113 -26.41 -12.73 -14.05
N ALA A 114 -25.34 -12.05 -14.43
CA ALA A 114 -24.77 -12.11 -15.78
C ALA A 114 -23.75 -13.27 -15.98
N GLY A 115 -23.59 -14.17 -14.98
CA GLY A 115 -22.78 -15.38 -15.08
C GLY A 115 -21.48 -15.41 -14.25
N ALA A 116 -21.17 -14.36 -13.50
CA ALA A 116 -19.99 -14.41 -12.59
C ALA A 116 -20.26 -15.38 -11.42
N SER A 117 -19.37 -16.35 -11.21
CA SER A 117 -19.51 -17.37 -10.17
C SER A 117 -18.52 -17.19 -9.01
N ASN A 118 -17.31 -16.70 -9.26
CA ASN A 118 -16.33 -16.34 -8.22
C ASN A 118 -16.06 -14.84 -8.29
N ILE A 119 -16.44 -14.10 -7.26
CA ILE A 119 -16.32 -12.64 -7.18
C ILE A 119 -15.43 -12.27 -5.99
N VAL A 120 -14.25 -11.77 -6.28
CA VAL A 120 -13.28 -11.29 -5.29
C VAL A 120 -13.25 -9.76 -5.30
N ALA A 121 -13.25 -9.13 -4.13
CA ALA A 121 -13.08 -7.68 -4.00
C ALA A 121 -11.99 -7.38 -2.97
N LEU A 122 -11.12 -6.38 -3.23
CA LEU A 122 -10.04 -6.01 -2.32
C LEU A 122 -10.39 -4.75 -1.53
N SER A 123 -10.10 -4.77 -0.22
CA SER A 123 -10.17 -3.61 0.65
C SER A 123 -8.76 -3.05 0.88
N HIS A 124 -8.62 -1.72 0.71
CA HIS A 124 -7.35 -1.00 0.85
C HIS A 124 -7.31 -0.09 2.09
N GLY A 125 -8.28 -0.25 2.99
CA GLY A 125 -8.40 0.52 4.23
C GLY A 125 -9.38 1.69 4.15
N HIS A 126 -9.63 2.28 2.97
CA HIS A 126 -10.63 3.35 2.83
C HIS A 126 -12.07 2.83 2.99
N GLU A 127 -12.31 1.55 2.84
CA GLU A 127 -13.60 0.90 3.11
C GLU A 127 -13.99 0.94 4.58
N ILE A 128 -13.06 1.21 5.49
CA ILE A 128 -13.35 1.35 6.93
C ILE A 128 -14.37 2.46 7.18
N TRP A 129 -14.24 3.60 6.49
CA TRP A 129 -15.22 4.67 6.67
C TRP A 129 -16.57 4.35 5.98
N TRP A 130 -16.57 3.58 4.87
CA TRP A 130 -17.80 3.04 4.30
C TRP A 130 -18.53 2.17 5.34
N ALA A 131 -17.81 1.36 6.07
CA ALA A 131 -18.37 0.50 7.11
C ALA A 131 -18.87 1.27 8.35
N ARG A 132 -18.40 2.51 8.58
CA ARG A 132 -18.77 3.35 9.74
C ARG A 132 -19.92 4.32 9.48
N VAL A 133 -20.02 4.90 8.28
CA VAL A 133 -21.08 5.89 7.94
C VAL A 133 -22.38 5.17 7.62
N PRO A 134 -23.52 5.48 8.27
CA PRO A 134 -24.74 4.65 8.23
C PRO A 134 -25.23 4.29 6.81
N ILE A 135 -25.39 5.26 5.90
CA ILE A 135 -25.85 5.02 4.52
C ILE A 135 -24.84 4.17 3.73
N LEU A 136 -23.54 4.47 3.89
CA LEU A 136 -22.49 3.73 3.22
C LEU A 136 -22.30 2.33 3.79
N LYS A 137 -22.56 2.15 5.09
CA LYS A 137 -22.59 0.86 5.76
C LYS A 137 -23.59 -0.10 5.13
N MET A 138 -24.82 0.38 4.84
CA MET A 138 -25.82 -0.43 4.13
C MET A 138 -25.36 -0.82 2.72
N ALA A 139 -24.73 0.12 2.01
CA ALA A 139 -24.15 -0.16 0.70
C ALA A 139 -23.01 -1.18 0.80
N PHE A 140 -22.16 -1.08 1.82
CA PHE A 140 -21.06 -2.00 2.04
C PHE A 140 -21.53 -3.40 2.45
N GLN A 141 -22.57 -3.50 3.29
CA GLN A 141 -23.23 -4.79 3.59
C GLN A 141 -23.75 -5.47 2.31
N LYS A 142 -24.34 -4.68 1.38
CA LYS A 142 -24.77 -5.19 0.08
C LYS A 142 -23.59 -5.69 -0.76
N ILE A 143 -22.42 -5.03 -0.70
CA ILE A 143 -21.18 -5.51 -1.33
C ILE A 143 -20.83 -6.87 -0.76
N VAL A 144 -20.61 -6.98 0.56
CA VAL A 144 -20.19 -8.20 1.24
C VAL A 144 -21.16 -9.37 0.98
N LYS A 145 -22.46 -9.09 0.95
CA LYS A 145 -23.48 -10.11 0.63
C LYS A 145 -23.30 -10.72 -0.76
N ASN A 146 -22.88 -9.93 -1.76
CA ASN A 146 -22.87 -10.33 -3.17
C ASN A 146 -21.50 -10.77 -3.71
N ILE A 147 -20.44 -10.70 -2.92
CA ILE A 147 -19.10 -11.23 -3.25
C ILE A 147 -18.85 -12.57 -2.56
N ASP A 148 -17.89 -13.33 -3.06
CA ASP A 148 -17.47 -14.60 -2.45
C ASP A 148 -16.29 -14.38 -1.51
N HIS A 149 -15.36 -13.48 -1.85
CA HIS A 149 -14.20 -13.16 -1.03
C HIS A 149 -13.98 -11.65 -0.93
N LEU A 150 -13.73 -11.19 0.29
CA LEU A 150 -13.25 -9.84 0.60
C LEU A 150 -11.79 -9.90 1.05
N GLY A 151 -10.88 -9.46 0.20
CA GLY A 151 -9.48 -9.32 0.55
C GLY A 151 -9.25 -8.12 1.48
N TYR A 152 -8.49 -8.31 2.56
CA TYR A 152 -8.06 -7.24 3.46
C TYR A 152 -6.55 -7.24 3.62
N LEU A 153 -5.96 -6.08 3.95
CA LEU A 153 -4.50 -5.91 4.01
C LEU A 153 -3.90 -6.51 5.27
N GLY A 154 -4.44 -6.18 6.43
CA GLY A 154 -3.97 -6.59 7.76
C GLY A 154 -5.10 -6.65 8.77
N ASP A 155 -4.81 -7.10 9.98
CA ASP A 155 -5.81 -7.35 11.03
C ASP A 155 -6.55 -6.08 11.47
N TYR A 156 -5.89 -4.93 11.44
CA TYR A 156 -6.55 -3.65 11.70
C TYR A 156 -7.73 -3.44 10.74
N THR A 157 -7.48 -3.58 9.43
CA THR A 157 -8.53 -3.39 8.40
C THR A 157 -9.64 -4.42 8.56
N LYS A 158 -9.31 -5.69 8.76
CA LYS A 158 -10.26 -6.78 9.00
C LYS A 158 -11.16 -6.45 10.19
N ASN A 159 -10.55 -6.17 11.35
CA ASN A 159 -11.28 -5.95 12.59
C ASN A 159 -12.16 -4.69 12.52
N ALA A 160 -11.66 -3.61 11.91
CA ALA A 160 -12.43 -2.39 11.72
C ALA A 160 -13.69 -2.60 10.85
N ILE A 161 -13.58 -3.41 9.80
CA ILE A 161 -14.71 -3.75 8.93
C ILE A 161 -15.66 -4.73 9.63
N MET A 162 -15.17 -5.82 10.19
CA MET A 162 -15.99 -6.85 10.85
C MET A 162 -16.76 -6.30 12.05
N ASN A 163 -16.13 -5.44 12.85
CA ASN A 163 -16.76 -4.85 14.04
C ASN A 163 -17.75 -3.72 13.70
N SER A 164 -17.82 -3.29 12.45
CA SER A 164 -18.77 -2.24 12.03
C SER A 164 -20.24 -2.70 12.02
N SER A 165 -20.49 -4.02 11.86
CA SER A 165 -21.85 -4.55 11.72
C SER A 165 -21.91 -6.05 12.02
N GLY A 166 -22.96 -6.46 12.78
CA GLY A 166 -23.27 -7.87 13.00
C GLY A 166 -23.52 -8.64 11.70
N GLU A 167 -24.16 -8.00 10.70
CA GLU A 167 -24.43 -8.61 9.41
C GLU A 167 -23.14 -8.88 8.60
N ILE A 168 -22.14 -8.01 8.72
CA ILE A 168 -20.83 -8.23 8.10
C ILE A 168 -20.08 -9.34 8.85
N ARG A 169 -20.14 -9.33 10.21
CA ARG A 169 -19.48 -10.35 11.04
C ARG A 169 -19.98 -11.76 10.77
N LYS A 170 -21.27 -11.92 10.49
CA LYS A 170 -21.86 -13.22 10.12
C LYS A 170 -21.31 -13.80 8.80
N GLN A 171 -20.59 -13.02 8.03
CA GLN A 171 -19.98 -13.42 6.75
C GLN A 171 -18.43 -13.44 6.85
N SER A 172 -17.91 -13.70 8.06
CA SER A 172 -16.47 -13.71 8.34
C SER A 172 -15.68 -14.71 7.51
N GLU A 173 -16.31 -15.79 7.07
CA GLU A 173 -15.72 -16.80 6.20
C GLU A 173 -15.30 -16.26 4.83
N LYS A 174 -15.86 -15.15 4.38
CA LYS A 174 -15.49 -14.49 3.13
C LYS A 174 -14.23 -13.65 3.25
N PHE A 175 -13.78 -13.33 4.47
CA PHE A 175 -12.65 -12.45 4.70
C PHE A 175 -11.34 -13.20 4.55
N MET A 176 -10.53 -12.80 3.60
CA MET A 176 -9.23 -13.39 3.31
C MET A 176 -8.14 -12.33 3.31
N GLN A 177 -7.03 -12.58 4.00
CA GLN A 177 -5.91 -11.68 3.92
C GLN A 177 -5.26 -11.76 2.54
N VAL A 178 -5.20 -10.61 1.88
CA VAL A 178 -4.50 -10.39 0.60
C VAL A 178 -3.74 -9.07 0.75
N ALA A 179 -2.48 -9.17 1.04
CA ALA A 179 -1.63 -8.01 1.30
C ALA A 179 -0.69 -7.72 0.12
N PRO A 180 -0.23 -6.47 -0.02
CA PRO A 180 0.86 -6.15 -0.94
C PRO A 180 2.13 -6.86 -0.46
N GLY A 181 2.65 -7.75 -1.29
CA GLY A 181 3.91 -8.41 -1.02
C GLY A 181 5.12 -7.50 -1.29
N ILE A 182 6.24 -7.83 -0.69
CA ILE A 182 7.53 -7.16 -0.88
C ILE A 182 8.41 -8.02 -1.79
N ASP A 183 8.96 -7.42 -2.83
CA ASP A 183 10.07 -8.01 -3.58
C ASP A 183 11.35 -7.88 -2.74
N THR A 184 11.65 -8.93 -1.97
CA THR A 184 12.80 -8.96 -1.06
C THR A 184 14.15 -9.10 -1.76
N ASN A 185 14.18 -9.28 -3.08
CA ASN A 185 15.38 -9.19 -3.89
C ASN A 185 15.65 -7.73 -4.28
N HIS A 186 14.61 -6.99 -4.61
CA HIS A 186 14.69 -5.57 -4.91
C HIS A 186 14.93 -4.75 -3.63
N PHE A 187 14.12 -4.93 -2.61
CA PHE A 187 14.32 -4.37 -1.26
C PHE A 187 15.19 -5.32 -0.43
N SER A 188 16.47 -5.08 -0.44
CA SER A 188 17.45 -5.92 0.26
C SER A 188 18.60 -5.08 0.82
N PRO A 189 19.27 -5.54 1.89
CA PRO A 189 20.47 -4.89 2.39
C PRO A 189 21.55 -4.90 1.31
N LYS A 190 22.16 -3.75 1.06
CA LYS A 190 23.34 -3.56 0.18
C LYS A 190 24.13 -2.37 0.70
N SER A 191 25.33 -2.18 0.20
CA SER A 191 26.13 -0.97 0.46
C SER A 191 25.34 0.29 0.08
N LYS A 192 25.54 1.35 0.86
CA LYS A 192 24.95 2.66 0.59
C LYS A 192 25.49 3.19 -0.74
N ASN A 193 24.63 3.83 -1.53
CA ASN A 193 25.00 4.43 -2.81
C ASN A 193 25.88 5.67 -2.59
N THR A 194 27.13 5.61 -3.03
CA THR A 194 28.15 6.67 -2.83
C THR A 194 27.80 7.96 -3.58
N GLU A 195 27.16 7.87 -4.75
CA GLU A 195 26.71 9.05 -5.50
C GLU A 195 25.62 9.81 -4.74
N LEU A 196 24.69 9.07 -4.11
CA LEU A 196 23.64 9.70 -3.28
C LEU A 196 24.22 10.28 -1.99
N ILE A 197 25.21 9.62 -1.38
CA ILE A 197 25.93 10.16 -0.21
C ILE A 197 26.59 11.49 -0.58
N ALA A 198 27.34 11.53 -1.67
CA ALA A 198 27.99 12.75 -2.15
C ALA A 198 26.97 13.84 -2.53
N LYS A 199 25.92 13.47 -3.28
CA LYS A 199 24.85 14.38 -3.70
C LYS A 199 24.18 15.11 -2.57
N TYR A 200 23.91 14.40 -1.46
CA TYR A 200 23.20 14.93 -0.31
C TYR A 200 24.13 15.27 0.88
N GLN A 201 25.46 15.20 0.69
CA GLN A 201 26.47 15.51 1.71
C GLN A 201 26.26 14.72 3.02
N LEU A 202 26.01 13.41 2.88
CA LEU A 202 25.68 12.50 3.99
C LEU A 202 26.90 11.81 4.60
N GLU A 203 28.11 12.10 4.15
CA GLU A 203 29.33 11.47 4.65
C GLU A 203 29.51 11.79 6.15
N GLY A 204 29.72 10.74 6.97
CA GLY A 204 29.82 10.87 8.42
C GLY A 204 28.53 11.34 9.12
N ARG A 205 27.38 11.37 8.44
CA ARG A 205 26.10 11.78 9.02
C ARG A 205 25.26 10.57 9.44
N ARG A 206 24.53 10.73 10.54
CA ARG A 206 23.44 9.80 10.92
C ARG A 206 22.18 10.16 10.17
N VAL A 207 21.68 9.24 9.35
CA VAL A 207 20.53 9.54 8.46
C VAL A 207 19.28 8.87 9.00
N ILE A 208 18.27 9.71 9.26
CA ILE A 208 16.90 9.27 9.54
C ILE A 208 16.13 9.39 8.23
N VAL A 209 15.66 8.26 7.68
CA VAL A 209 14.93 8.26 6.41
C VAL A 209 13.43 8.16 6.64
N CYS A 210 12.67 8.96 5.91
CA CYS A 210 11.20 8.91 5.87
C CYS A 210 10.73 8.89 4.43
N VAL A 211 10.01 7.86 4.02
CA VAL A 211 9.54 7.67 2.65
C VAL A 211 8.03 7.74 2.58
N GLY A 212 7.51 8.54 1.65
CA GLY A 212 6.09 8.54 1.35
C GLY A 212 5.59 9.85 0.77
N ARG A 213 4.33 9.83 0.33
CA ARG A 213 3.67 11.05 -0.13
C ARG A 213 3.63 12.08 1.00
N LEU A 214 3.98 13.32 0.72
CA LEU A 214 3.94 14.39 1.70
C LEU A 214 2.49 14.83 1.93
N VAL A 215 1.86 14.23 2.94
CA VAL A 215 0.47 14.49 3.37
C VAL A 215 0.38 14.39 4.89
N HIS A 216 -0.57 15.11 5.48
CA HIS A 216 -0.67 15.26 6.94
C HIS A 216 -0.70 13.93 7.73
N ARG A 217 -1.37 12.89 7.21
CA ARG A 217 -1.46 11.60 7.93
C ARG A 217 -0.13 10.87 8.05
N LYS A 218 0.87 11.18 7.20
CA LYS A 218 2.19 10.54 7.23
C LYS A 218 3.10 11.05 8.35
N GLY A 219 2.74 12.17 9.00
CA GLY A 219 3.41 12.63 10.22
C GLY A 219 4.80 13.23 10.03
N GLN A 220 5.22 13.55 8.78
CA GLN A 220 6.53 14.17 8.54
C GLN A 220 6.71 15.47 9.34
N ASP A 221 5.65 16.22 9.57
CA ASP A 221 5.66 17.43 10.41
C ASP A 221 6.00 17.14 11.88
N GLN A 222 5.53 16.00 12.42
CA GLN A 222 5.85 15.60 13.79
C GLN A 222 7.31 15.16 13.91
N LEU A 223 7.82 14.46 12.89
CA LEU A 223 9.22 14.05 12.84
C LEU A 223 10.15 15.29 12.74
N ILE A 224 9.79 16.29 11.94
CA ILE A 224 10.52 17.58 11.88
C ILE A 224 10.51 18.29 13.24
N LYS A 225 9.37 18.31 13.95
CA LYS A 225 9.27 18.91 15.29
C LYS A 225 10.05 18.14 16.36
N ALA A 226 10.26 16.83 16.17
CA ALA A 226 11.09 16.00 17.06
C ALA A 226 12.60 16.19 16.80
N LEU A 227 12.97 16.66 15.61
CA LEU A 227 14.36 16.78 15.19
C LEU A 227 15.24 17.67 16.09
N PRO A 228 14.79 18.84 16.64
CA PRO A 228 15.59 19.61 17.58
C PRO A 228 16.10 18.77 18.75
N LYS A 229 15.21 18.01 19.41
CA LYS A 229 15.59 17.13 20.55
C LYS A 229 16.54 16.01 20.14
N ILE A 230 16.41 15.48 18.91
CA ILE A 230 17.34 14.49 18.37
C ILE A 230 18.73 15.11 18.16
N LEU A 231 18.78 16.36 17.65
CA LEU A 231 20.02 17.08 17.37
C LEU A 231 20.80 17.48 18.63
N GLU A 232 20.14 17.62 19.78
CA GLU A 232 20.81 17.81 21.07
C GLU A 232 21.76 16.65 21.40
N ARG A 233 21.39 15.41 21.03
CA ARG A 233 22.21 14.20 21.26
C ARG A 233 23.07 13.84 20.05
N PHE A 234 22.60 14.14 18.85
CA PHE A 234 23.22 13.78 17.57
C PHE A 234 23.27 14.99 16.64
N PRO A 235 24.20 15.93 16.85
CA PRO A 235 24.30 17.17 16.04
C PRO A 235 24.56 16.90 14.55
N ASP A 236 25.07 15.71 14.22
CA ASP A 236 25.35 15.21 12.87
C ASP A 236 24.15 14.56 12.20
N ALA A 237 23.01 14.41 12.89
CA ALA A 237 21.82 13.78 12.32
C ALA A 237 21.21 14.61 11.17
N ILE A 238 20.73 13.91 10.15
CA ILE A 238 20.03 14.45 8.98
C ILE A 238 18.69 13.71 8.82
N LEU A 239 17.64 14.46 8.59
CA LEU A 239 16.33 13.92 8.21
C LEU A 239 16.18 13.96 6.68
N LEU A 240 16.11 12.78 6.05
CA LEU A 240 15.92 12.62 4.62
C LEU A 240 14.45 12.32 4.31
N LEU A 241 13.71 13.28 3.76
CA LEU A 241 12.30 13.15 3.35
C LEU A 241 12.23 12.78 1.86
N VAL A 242 11.87 11.53 1.59
CA VAL A 242 11.79 10.98 0.23
C VAL A 242 10.34 10.97 -0.24
N GLY A 243 10.03 11.79 -1.22
CA GLY A 243 8.70 11.87 -1.82
C GLY A 243 8.24 13.30 -2.08
N GLU A 244 7.05 13.40 -2.64
CA GLU A 244 6.38 14.67 -2.92
C GLU A 244 4.93 14.66 -2.45
N GLY A 245 4.34 15.84 -2.32
CA GLY A 245 2.95 16.00 -1.96
C GLY A 245 2.55 17.42 -1.59
N PRO A 246 1.26 17.66 -1.37
CA PRO A 246 0.70 19.00 -1.16
C PRO A 246 1.20 19.68 0.11
N THR A 247 1.72 18.93 1.09
CA THR A 247 2.21 19.51 2.35
C THR A 247 3.68 19.95 2.31
N LYS A 248 4.39 19.83 1.16
CA LYS A 248 5.81 20.15 1.05
C LYS A 248 6.15 21.55 1.59
N GLN A 249 5.41 22.58 1.17
CA GLN A 249 5.65 23.96 1.62
C GLN A 249 5.40 24.12 3.13
N MET A 250 4.37 23.48 3.65
CA MET A 250 4.09 23.46 5.10
C MET A 250 5.23 22.80 5.88
N LEU A 251 5.75 21.66 5.41
CA LEU A 251 6.89 20.97 6.04
C LEU A 251 8.16 21.81 6.00
N PHE A 252 8.44 22.51 4.89
CA PHE A 252 9.55 23.45 4.79
C PHE A 252 9.43 24.57 5.83
N ASN A 253 8.25 25.17 5.95
CA ASN A 253 8.00 26.22 6.94
C ASN A 253 8.12 25.68 8.38
N THR A 254 7.65 24.45 8.64
CA THR A 254 7.81 23.79 9.95
C THR A 254 9.29 23.59 10.29
N ALA A 255 10.12 23.16 9.34
CA ALA A 255 11.55 22.97 9.55
C ALA A 255 12.26 24.32 9.82
N LYS A 256 11.85 25.38 9.11
CA LYS A 256 12.36 26.74 9.34
C LYS A 256 12.00 27.27 10.74
N GLN A 257 10.73 27.10 11.15
CA GLN A 257 10.25 27.55 12.47
C GLN A 257 10.93 26.78 13.62
N ALA A 258 11.21 25.48 13.40
CA ALA A 258 11.91 24.65 14.37
C ALA A 258 13.44 24.88 14.37
N GLY A 259 13.98 25.76 13.51
CA GLY A 259 15.42 26.05 13.42
C GLY A 259 16.26 24.90 12.82
N VAL A 260 15.63 23.91 12.19
CA VAL A 260 16.31 22.68 11.71
C VAL A 260 16.33 22.54 10.19
N LEU A 261 16.00 23.59 9.43
CA LEU A 261 15.89 23.52 7.98
C LEU A 261 17.17 22.98 7.31
N ALA A 262 18.36 23.35 7.80
CA ALA A 262 19.64 22.86 7.29
C ALA A 262 19.89 21.37 7.56
N LYS A 263 19.06 20.74 8.39
CA LYS A 263 19.13 19.32 8.77
C LYS A 263 18.04 18.48 8.12
N VAL A 264 17.20 19.08 7.26
CA VAL A 264 16.11 18.39 6.56
C VAL A 264 16.33 18.45 5.05
N ILE A 265 16.45 17.30 4.42
CA ILE A 265 16.65 17.17 2.97
C ILE A 265 15.34 16.69 2.34
N PHE A 266 14.82 17.45 1.38
CA PHE A 266 13.67 17.09 0.57
C PHE A 266 14.15 16.56 -0.79
N THR A 267 14.11 15.24 -1.01
CA THR A 267 14.63 14.63 -2.26
C THR A 267 13.71 14.86 -3.46
N GLY A 268 12.43 15.13 -3.21
CA GLY A 268 11.39 15.06 -4.24
C GLY A 268 10.96 13.62 -4.55
N LYS A 269 10.21 13.46 -5.62
CA LYS A 269 9.70 12.15 -6.07
C LYS A 269 10.85 11.27 -6.56
N VAL A 270 10.87 10.04 -6.08
CA VAL A 270 11.82 8.99 -6.49
C VAL A 270 11.05 7.86 -7.16
N SER A 271 11.63 7.22 -8.18
CA SER A 271 11.03 6.06 -8.83
C SER A 271 11.07 4.84 -7.89
N HIS A 272 10.11 3.92 -8.04
CA HIS A 272 10.10 2.69 -7.25
C HIS A 272 11.38 1.86 -7.45
N ALA A 273 11.95 1.88 -8.66
CA ALA A 273 13.21 1.19 -8.96
C ALA A 273 14.41 1.72 -8.15
N GLN A 274 14.44 3.02 -7.86
CA GLN A 274 15.52 3.66 -7.10
C GLN A 274 15.24 3.70 -5.59
N LEU A 275 14.02 3.44 -5.17
CA LEU A 275 13.60 3.62 -3.78
C LEU A 275 14.45 2.86 -2.75
N PRO A 276 14.88 1.59 -2.99
CA PRO A 276 15.74 0.89 -2.06
C PRO A 276 17.07 1.59 -1.80
N GLU A 277 17.62 2.29 -2.79
CA GLU A 277 18.89 3.04 -2.61
C GLU A 277 18.73 4.19 -1.63
N TYR A 278 17.60 4.89 -1.68
CA TYR A 278 17.30 5.97 -0.73
C TYR A 278 17.00 5.45 0.67
N ILE A 279 16.29 4.33 0.78
CA ILE A 279 16.01 3.68 2.08
C ILE A 279 17.33 3.29 2.74
N ARG A 280 18.23 2.65 2.00
CA ARG A 280 19.54 2.21 2.51
C ARG A 280 20.50 3.32 2.96
N LEU A 281 20.23 4.59 2.61
CA LEU A 281 20.98 5.71 3.17
C LEU A 281 20.74 5.85 4.68
N GLY A 282 19.56 5.44 5.17
CA GLY A 282 19.16 5.55 6.55
C GLY A 282 19.90 4.59 7.49
N GLU A 283 19.96 4.97 8.75
CA GLU A 283 20.26 4.12 9.90
C GLU A 283 18.99 3.72 10.63
N VAL A 284 17.98 4.62 10.58
CA VAL A 284 16.64 4.41 11.13
C VAL A 284 15.63 4.87 10.10
N PHE A 285 14.60 4.07 9.87
CA PHE A 285 13.42 4.50 9.14
C PHE A 285 12.38 5.03 10.13
N ALA A 286 11.89 6.26 9.95
CA ALA A 286 10.90 6.82 10.85
C ALA A 286 9.76 7.49 10.08
N MET A 287 8.53 7.07 10.34
CA MET A 287 7.33 7.73 9.80
C MET A 287 6.20 7.66 10.83
N PRO A 288 6.01 8.70 11.65
CA PRO A 288 5.01 8.73 12.72
C PRO A 288 3.61 8.99 12.13
N VAL A 289 3.07 8.01 11.42
CA VAL A 289 1.71 8.09 10.83
C VAL A 289 0.66 8.30 11.90
N ARG A 290 -0.38 9.04 11.56
CA ARG A 290 -1.49 9.34 12.47
C ARG A 290 -2.84 9.25 11.77
N SER A 291 -3.86 8.84 12.51
CA SER A 291 -5.25 8.91 12.08
C SER A 291 -5.75 10.34 12.14
N ARG A 292 -6.63 10.72 11.22
CA ARG A 292 -7.26 12.03 11.15
C ARG A 292 -8.76 11.89 10.97
N PHE A 293 -9.48 12.99 11.25
CA PHE A 293 -10.96 13.03 11.11
C PHE A 293 -11.64 11.86 11.83
N ALA A 294 -11.33 11.71 13.13
CA ALA A 294 -11.87 10.62 13.98
C ALA A 294 -11.70 9.22 13.36
N GLY A 295 -10.56 8.98 12.67
CA GLY A 295 -10.25 7.69 12.07
C GLY A 295 -10.88 7.45 10.69
N LEU A 296 -11.35 8.51 10.02
CA LEU A 296 -11.79 8.41 8.62
C LEU A 296 -10.61 8.43 7.65
N GLU A 297 -9.51 9.09 7.99
CA GLU A 297 -8.27 9.05 7.23
C GLU A 297 -7.20 8.29 8.03
N VAL A 298 -6.92 7.05 7.61
CA VAL A 298 -5.97 6.15 8.28
C VAL A 298 -4.95 5.60 7.29
N GLU A 299 -3.83 5.09 7.80
CA GLU A 299 -2.92 4.27 7.02
C GLU A 299 -3.52 2.87 6.83
N GLY A 300 -3.53 2.35 5.59
CA GLY A 300 -4.12 1.03 5.29
C GLY A 300 -3.27 -0.14 5.78
N LEU A 301 -1.95 -0.06 5.56
CA LEU A 301 -0.95 -1.03 6.02
C LEU A 301 0.42 -0.37 6.27
N GLY A 302 0.81 0.59 5.41
CA GLY A 302 2.14 1.19 5.50
C GLY A 302 3.23 0.31 4.89
N ILE A 303 3.06 -0.09 3.64
CA ILE A 303 4.02 -0.95 2.91
C ILE A 303 5.47 -0.47 3.01
N VAL A 304 5.69 0.83 3.12
CA VAL A 304 7.04 1.42 3.21
C VAL A 304 7.82 0.99 4.45
N TYR A 305 7.14 0.60 5.54
CA TYR A 305 7.80 0.02 6.72
C TYR A 305 8.33 -1.37 6.40
N LEU A 306 7.54 -2.17 5.68
CA LEU A 306 7.97 -3.51 5.23
C LEU A 306 9.12 -3.40 4.21
N GLU A 307 9.09 -2.39 3.32
CA GLU A 307 10.18 -2.08 2.39
C GLU A 307 11.47 -1.69 3.13
N ALA A 308 11.36 -0.87 4.19
CA ALA A 308 12.48 -0.48 5.02
C ALA A 308 13.03 -1.66 5.83
N SER A 309 12.16 -2.46 6.45
CA SER A 309 12.54 -3.70 7.14
C SER A 309 13.20 -4.70 6.19
N ALA A 310 12.70 -4.85 4.95
CA ALA A 310 13.32 -5.69 3.92
C ALA A 310 14.73 -5.21 3.56
N CYS A 311 14.99 -3.90 3.60
CA CYS A 311 16.33 -3.32 3.46
C CYS A 311 17.20 -3.46 4.71
N GLY A 312 16.68 -4.03 5.80
CA GLY A 312 17.42 -4.27 7.05
C GLY A 312 17.46 -3.08 8.02
N LEU A 313 16.54 -2.10 7.86
CA LEU A 313 16.46 -0.98 8.78
C LEU A 313 15.46 -1.24 9.91
N PRO A 314 15.77 -0.81 11.15
CA PRO A 314 14.78 -0.71 12.20
C PRO A 314 13.76 0.38 11.84
N VAL A 315 12.49 0.18 12.20
CA VAL A 315 11.41 1.11 11.86
C VAL A 315 10.78 1.75 13.10
N VAL A 316 10.56 3.07 13.06
CA VAL A 316 9.76 3.81 14.05
C VAL A 316 8.43 4.15 13.43
N VAL A 317 7.36 3.58 13.98
CA VAL A 317 6.02 3.51 13.37
C VAL A 317 5.02 4.20 14.28
N GLY A 318 4.20 5.10 13.73
CA GLY A 318 3.08 5.65 14.48
C GLY A 318 2.01 4.59 14.77
N ASN A 319 1.59 4.48 16.01
CA ASN A 319 0.50 3.57 16.43
C ASN A 319 -0.84 4.06 15.89
N SER A 320 -1.07 3.85 14.60
CA SER A 320 -2.23 4.40 13.90
C SER A 320 -2.64 3.59 12.67
N GLY A 321 -3.91 3.25 12.60
CA GLY A 321 -4.46 2.52 11.46
C GLY A 321 -3.79 1.16 11.27
N GLY A 322 -3.68 0.72 10.02
CA GLY A 322 -3.01 -0.54 9.68
C GLY A 322 -1.49 -0.50 9.74
N ALA A 323 -0.87 0.64 10.10
CA ALA A 323 0.59 0.70 10.26
C ALA A 323 1.10 -0.25 11.34
N VAL A 324 0.28 -0.55 12.35
CA VAL A 324 0.60 -1.51 13.41
C VAL A 324 0.78 -2.93 12.89
N ASP A 325 0.13 -3.28 11.79
CA ASP A 325 0.24 -4.61 11.16
C ASP A 325 1.56 -4.78 10.37
N ALA A 326 2.31 -3.68 10.16
CA ALA A 326 3.57 -3.67 9.43
C ALA A 326 4.82 -3.69 10.33
N VAL A 327 4.65 -3.97 11.62
CA VAL A 327 5.75 -4.01 12.60
C VAL A 327 5.42 -4.97 13.74
N LEU A 328 6.41 -5.68 14.26
CA LEU A 328 6.35 -6.37 15.55
C LEU A 328 7.04 -5.46 16.57
N ASP A 329 6.23 -4.84 17.47
CA ASP A 329 6.75 -3.86 18.42
C ASP A 329 7.89 -4.41 19.28
N GLN A 330 8.94 -3.63 19.46
CA GLN A 330 10.19 -3.95 20.16
C GLN A 330 11.01 -5.10 19.53
N ILE A 331 10.53 -5.74 18.46
CA ILE A 331 11.23 -6.84 17.78
C ILE A 331 11.76 -6.39 16.42
N THR A 332 10.88 -5.87 15.55
CA THR A 332 11.25 -5.42 14.19
C THR A 332 11.25 -3.90 14.06
N GLY A 333 10.76 -3.20 15.08
CA GLY A 333 10.65 -1.75 15.14
C GLY A 333 10.03 -1.29 16.44
N VAL A 334 9.72 -0.01 16.53
CA VAL A 334 9.15 0.63 17.71
C VAL A 334 7.84 1.32 17.35
N LEU A 335 6.76 0.97 18.06
CA LEU A 335 5.49 1.69 17.99
C LEU A 335 5.50 2.92 18.90
N ILE A 336 5.08 4.05 18.38
CA ILE A 336 5.06 5.32 19.11
C ILE A 336 3.71 6.04 18.98
N ASP A 337 3.38 6.84 19.97
CA ASP A 337 2.31 7.83 19.83
C ASP A 337 2.80 9.00 18.96
N SER A 338 2.22 9.12 17.77
CA SER A 338 2.57 10.16 16.80
C SER A 338 2.20 11.58 17.25
N SER A 339 1.39 11.75 18.28
CA SER A 339 1.09 13.05 18.89
C SER A 339 2.15 13.47 19.90
N ASN A 340 2.95 12.54 20.42
CA ASN A 340 3.98 12.76 21.42
C ASN A 340 5.35 12.95 20.75
N ILE A 341 5.74 14.23 20.54
CA ILE A 341 7.01 14.61 19.92
C ILE A 341 8.21 14.07 20.72
N GLY A 342 8.11 14.05 22.05
CA GLY A 342 9.14 13.50 22.93
C GLY A 342 9.37 12.01 22.67
N GLN A 343 8.30 11.24 22.59
CA GLN A 343 8.38 9.80 22.31
C GLN A 343 8.96 9.51 20.93
N ILE A 344 8.63 10.32 19.90
CA ILE A 344 9.25 10.21 18.57
C ILE A 344 10.77 10.44 18.67
N ALA A 345 11.17 11.52 19.35
CA ALA A 345 12.59 11.87 19.50
C ALA A 345 13.36 10.79 20.27
N ASP A 346 12.78 10.30 21.36
CA ASP A 346 13.41 9.28 22.22
C ASP A 346 13.57 7.95 21.48
N ALA A 347 12.54 7.49 20.74
CA ALA A 347 12.61 6.25 19.95
C ALA A 347 13.72 6.31 18.89
N VAL A 348 13.76 7.40 18.11
CA VAL A 348 14.81 7.59 17.09
C VAL A 348 16.20 7.70 17.75
N SER A 349 16.33 8.52 18.80
CA SER A 349 17.60 8.72 19.49
C SER A 349 18.15 7.46 20.13
N ASN A 350 17.28 6.61 20.68
CA ASN A 350 17.69 5.34 21.28
C ASN A 350 18.24 4.36 20.23
N LEU A 351 17.62 4.29 19.04
CA LEU A 351 18.14 3.47 17.94
C LEU A 351 19.49 4.01 17.40
N LEU A 352 19.64 5.33 17.30
CA LEU A 352 20.90 5.95 16.88
C LEU A 352 22.02 5.79 17.95
N ALA A 353 21.65 5.74 19.24
CA ALA A 353 22.60 5.54 20.34
C ALA A 353 23.08 4.09 20.47
N ASN A 354 22.27 3.13 19.99
CA ASN A 354 22.53 1.70 20.17
C ASN A 354 22.57 0.97 18.81
N PRO A 355 23.63 1.17 18.00
CA PRO A 355 23.72 0.60 16.65
C PRO A 355 23.55 -0.92 16.61
N ASP A 356 24.10 -1.66 17.57
CA ASP A 356 23.96 -3.11 17.62
C ASP A 356 22.51 -3.55 17.83
N GLN A 357 21.75 -2.83 18.66
CA GLN A 357 20.32 -3.09 18.82
C GLN A 357 19.54 -2.74 17.53
N ALA A 358 19.86 -1.62 16.91
CA ALA A 358 19.25 -1.19 15.64
C ALA A 358 19.49 -2.21 14.53
N ILE A 359 20.72 -2.72 14.42
CA ILE A 359 21.08 -3.78 13.45
C ILE A 359 20.30 -5.06 13.73
N ARG A 360 20.26 -5.55 14.99
CA ARG A 360 19.50 -6.76 15.35
C ARG A 360 18.00 -6.60 15.03
N MET A 361 17.42 -5.44 15.35
CA MET A 361 16.03 -5.12 15.07
C MET A 361 15.75 -5.08 13.55
N GLY A 362 16.63 -4.48 12.77
CA GLY A 362 16.56 -4.47 11.31
C GLY A 362 16.68 -5.87 10.69
N GLN A 363 17.59 -6.71 11.20
CA GLN A 363 17.74 -8.11 10.78
C GLN A 363 16.47 -8.94 11.11
N ALA A 364 15.92 -8.78 12.30
CA ALA A 364 14.67 -9.42 12.69
C ALA A 364 13.51 -8.96 11.77
N GLY A 365 13.47 -7.65 11.46
CA GLY A 365 12.49 -7.09 10.52
C GLY A 365 12.60 -7.70 9.13
N ARG A 366 13.83 -7.86 8.60
CA ARG A 366 14.04 -8.50 7.31
C ARG A 366 13.62 -9.97 7.32
N GLY A 367 13.99 -10.74 8.34
CA GLY A 367 13.57 -12.13 8.48
C GLY A 367 12.05 -12.26 8.46
N TRP A 368 11.38 -11.44 9.28
CA TRP A 368 9.93 -11.42 9.35
C TRP A 368 9.26 -11.06 8.01
N VAL A 369 9.83 -10.11 7.25
CA VAL A 369 9.31 -9.77 5.91
C VAL A 369 9.51 -10.92 4.93
N ILE A 370 10.65 -11.59 4.95
CA ILE A 370 10.92 -12.77 4.10
C ILE A 370 9.90 -13.88 4.41
N ASP A 371 9.62 -14.14 5.68
CA ASP A 371 8.75 -15.25 6.08
C ASP A 371 7.27 -14.96 5.82
N ASN A 372 6.83 -13.69 5.95
CA ASN A 372 5.40 -13.37 6.00
C ASN A 372 4.90 -12.45 4.89
N TRP A 373 5.80 -11.69 4.21
CA TRP A 373 5.39 -10.59 3.33
C TRP A 373 5.98 -10.70 1.91
N GLN A 374 6.48 -11.85 1.49
CA GLN A 374 7.00 -12.03 0.15
C GLN A 374 5.94 -11.86 -0.93
N LEU A 375 6.28 -11.12 -1.99
CA LEU A 375 5.41 -10.86 -3.15
C LEU A 375 4.89 -12.14 -3.78
N ASP A 376 5.76 -13.11 -4.01
CA ASP A 376 5.40 -14.39 -4.66
C ASP A 376 4.40 -15.20 -3.83
N SER A 377 4.55 -15.20 -2.51
CA SER A 377 3.65 -15.91 -1.60
C SER A 377 2.25 -15.30 -1.62
N TRP A 378 2.16 -13.97 -1.58
CA TRP A 378 0.88 -13.27 -1.66
C TRP A 378 0.22 -13.37 -3.03
N SER A 379 1.00 -13.30 -4.10
CA SER A 379 0.51 -13.49 -5.46
C SER A 379 -0.04 -14.90 -5.67
N LYS A 380 0.65 -15.94 -5.19
CA LYS A 380 0.17 -17.34 -5.23
C LYS A 380 -1.11 -17.52 -4.43
N LYS A 381 -1.17 -16.96 -3.20
CA LYS A 381 -2.37 -17.01 -2.35
C LYS A 381 -3.56 -16.35 -3.03
N PHE A 382 -3.36 -15.16 -3.60
CA PHE A 382 -4.41 -14.46 -4.34
C PHE A 382 -4.87 -15.25 -5.57
N ASN A 383 -3.94 -15.85 -6.29
CA ASN A 383 -4.22 -16.67 -7.47
C ASN A 383 -5.11 -17.86 -7.11
N LYS A 384 -4.78 -18.56 -6.02
CA LYS A 384 -5.60 -19.66 -5.50
C LYS A 384 -7.03 -19.21 -5.15
N ILE A 385 -7.20 -18.04 -4.53
CA ILE A 385 -8.51 -17.49 -4.19
C ILE A 385 -9.31 -17.15 -5.46
N LEU A 386 -8.66 -16.53 -6.44
CA LEU A 386 -9.31 -16.00 -7.63
C LEU A 386 -9.55 -17.06 -8.70
N ILE A 387 -8.60 -17.94 -8.93
CA ILE A 387 -8.63 -18.93 -10.01
C ILE A 387 -8.91 -20.34 -9.49
N GLY A 388 -8.55 -20.66 -8.25
CA GLY A 388 -8.82 -21.97 -7.64
C GLY A 388 -7.80 -23.04 -8.01
N ASP A 389 -6.58 -22.66 -8.35
CA ASP A 389 -5.45 -23.58 -8.66
C ASP A 389 -4.58 -23.82 -7.44
#